data_e097b5bbff0fb9ada727054ded6f9513
#
_entry.id   e097b5bbff0fb9ada727054ded6f9513
#
_cell.length_a   1.000
_cell.length_b   1.000
_cell.length_c   1.000
_cell.angle_alpha   90.00
_cell.angle_beta   90.00
_cell.angle_gamma   90.00
#
_symmetry.space_group_name_H-M   'P 1'
#
loop_
_entity.id
_entity.type
_entity.pdbx_description
1 polymer ?
#
loop_
_entity_poly.entity_id
_entity_poly.type
_entity_poly.pdbx_seq_one_letter_code
_entity_poly.pdbx_strand_id
1 'polypeptide(L)'
;PGTETNWKNTTYHGQIDSDQFIGTVKADWGLVWDGDTIDGCSGTWGSYLRINNPHKASFCLRAGLPVIVWKESAMAPFITSNHLGIAVDSLRELPEKLQGITPEEYALYKRAAMTIKDELNDGHYFKTAFEKAVQLL
;
A
#
# COMPACT_ATOMS: atom_id res chain seq x y z
N PRO A 1 -0.54 -13.49 -21.44
CA PRO A 1 -1.96 -13.55 -21.71
C PRO A 1 -2.62 -14.03 -20.43
N GLY A 2 -3.17 -13.07 -19.64
CA GLY A 2 -3.85 -13.40 -18.39
C GLY A 2 -5.16 -14.08 -18.70
N THR A 3 -5.38 -15.24 -18.09
CA THR A 3 -6.69 -15.87 -18.03
C THR A 3 -7.64 -14.91 -17.33
N GLU A 4 -8.73 -14.54 -18.01
CA GLU A 4 -9.87 -13.84 -17.39
C GLU A 4 -10.42 -14.73 -16.28
N THR A 5 -10.01 -14.45 -15.05
CA THR A 5 -10.59 -15.10 -13.87
C THR A 5 -11.86 -14.34 -13.52
N ASN A 6 -12.99 -14.95 -13.79
CA ASN A 6 -14.31 -14.40 -13.51
C ASN A 6 -14.64 -14.58 -12.02
N TRP A 7 -13.91 -13.88 -11.15
CA TRP A 7 -14.14 -13.94 -9.71
C TRP A 7 -15.31 -13.01 -9.35
N LYS A 8 -16.21 -13.53 -8.52
CA LYS A 8 -17.34 -12.76 -7.99
C LYS A 8 -16.80 -11.51 -7.26
N ASN A 9 -17.35 -10.36 -7.60
CA ASN A 9 -16.97 -9.04 -7.05
C ASN A 9 -15.54 -8.58 -7.39
N THR A 10 -14.96 -9.09 -8.47
CA THR A 10 -13.64 -8.67 -8.94
C THR A 10 -13.74 -8.17 -10.37
N THR A 11 -13.17 -7.02 -10.65
CA THR A 11 -13.02 -6.49 -12.01
C THR A 11 -11.55 -6.41 -12.36
N TYR A 12 -11.14 -7.10 -13.42
CA TYR A 12 -9.78 -7.01 -13.94
C TYR A 12 -9.71 -5.89 -14.97
N HIS A 13 -8.89 -4.89 -14.71
CA HIS A 13 -8.71 -3.72 -15.58
C HIS A 13 -7.53 -3.85 -16.56
N GLY A 14 -6.88 -5.01 -16.64
CA GLY A 14 -5.71 -5.21 -17.47
C GLY A 14 -4.45 -4.59 -16.89
N GLN A 15 -3.45 -4.42 -17.74
CA GLN A 15 -2.21 -3.73 -17.39
C GLN A 15 -2.42 -2.24 -17.63
N ILE A 16 -2.22 -1.44 -16.59
CA ILE A 16 -2.36 0.02 -16.60
C ILE A 16 -0.97 0.61 -16.34
N ASP A 17 -0.60 1.64 -17.08
CA ASP A 17 0.60 2.42 -16.81
C ASP A 17 0.54 3.07 -15.43
N SER A 18 1.68 3.17 -14.73
CA SER A 18 1.72 3.66 -13.35
C SER A 18 1.22 5.10 -13.19
N ASP A 19 1.58 5.98 -14.12
CA ASP A 19 1.16 7.38 -14.03
C ASP A 19 -0.32 7.52 -14.39
N GLN A 20 -0.82 6.73 -15.34
CA GLN A 20 -2.24 6.63 -15.63
C GLN A 20 -3.02 6.09 -14.42
N PHE A 21 -2.54 5.03 -13.76
CA PHE A 21 -3.15 4.50 -12.54
C PHE A 21 -3.24 5.58 -11.46
N ILE A 22 -2.13 6.25 -11.14
CA ILE A 22 -2.07 7.29 -10.11
C ILE A 22 -3.04 8.43 -10.40
N GLY A 23 -3.21 8.80 -11.67
CA GLY A 23 -4.09 9.89 -12.08
C GLY A 23 -5.57 9.53 -12.17
N THR A 24 -5.92 8.25 -12.31
CA THR A 24 -7.30 7.83 -12.66
C THR A 24 -7.96 6.90 -11.65
N VAL A 25 -7.19 6.25 -10.76
CA VAL A 25 -7.74 5.28 -9.81
C VAL A 25 -8.75 5.93 -8.87
N LYS A 26 -9.90 5.28 -8.73
CA LYS A 26 -10.94 5.64 -7.74
C LYS A 26 -11.15 4.44 -6.85
N ALA A 27 -10.59 4.50 -5.66
CA ALA A 27 -10.67 3.45 -4.65
C ALA A 27 -10.57 4.07 -3.26
N ASP A 28 -11.03 3.35 -2.27
CA ASP A 28 -10.93 3.73 -0.86
C ASP A 28 -9.61 3.25 -0.24
N TRP A 29 -9.12 2.09 -0.66
CA TRP A 29 -7.93 1.44 -0.13
C TRP A 29 -7.06 0.83 -1.23
N GLY A 30 -5.76 0.82 -1.00
CA GLY A 30 -4.79 0.03 -1.76
C GLY A 30 -4.40 -1.23 -0.99
N LEU A 31 -4.42 -2.39 -1.65
CA LEU A 31 -3.97 -3.65 -1.04
C LEU A 31 -2.53 -3.96 -1.46
N VAL A 32 -1.67 -4.13 -0.47
CA VAL A 32 -0.26 -4.54 -0.65
C VAL A 32 -0.10 -5.94 -0.05
N TRP A 33 -0.29 -6.94 -0.89
CA TRP A 33 -0.28 -8.33 -0.51
C TRP A 33 0.44 -9.17 -1.57
N ASP A 34 1.36 -10.00 -1.16
CA ASP A 34 2.05 -10.96 -2.01
C ASP A 34 2.12 -12.30 -1.27
N GLY A 35 1.73 -13.36 -1.94
CA GLY A 35 1.75 -14.70 -1.36
C GLY A 35 0.69 -15.59 -1.95
N ASP A 36 0.79 -16.87 -1.61
CA ASP A 36 -0.03 -17.93 -2.19
C ASP A 36 -1.33 -18.15 -1.41
N THR A 37 -1.49 -17.46 -0.26
CA THR A 37 -2.65 -17.63 0.63
C THR A 37 -3.21 -16.29 1.10
N ILE A 38 -4.44 -16.33 1.59
CA ILE A 38 -5.10 -15.20 2.27
C ILE A 38 -4.79 -15.15 3.76
N ASP A 39 -4.17 -16.19 4.32
CA ASP A 39 -3.89 -16.31 5.76
C ASP A 39 -2.55 -15.68 6.17
N GLY A 40 -1.78 -15.20 5.21
CA GLY A 40 -0.50 -14.54 5.40
C GLY A 40 0.27 -14.45 4.09
N CYS A 41 1.25 -13.60 4.02
CA CYS A 41 2.14 -13.55 2.89
C CYS A 41 3.20 -14.65 3.00
N SER A 42 3.03 -15.70 2.22
CA SER A 42 3.86 -16.91 2.20
C SER A 42 4.60 -17.08 0.86
N GLY A 43 5.45 -18.12 0.78
CA GLY A 43 6.26 -18.36 -0.40
C GLY A 43 7.41 -17.37 -0.55
N THR A 44 8.14 -17.45 -1.65
CA THR A 44 9.33 -16.61 -1.92
C THR A 44 8.97 -15.12 -1.94
N TRP A 45 7.90 -14.76 -2.65
CA TRP A 45 7.47 -13.37 -2.79
C TRP A 45 6.87 -12.81 -1.49
N GLY A 46 6.08 -13.63 -0.78
CA GLY A 46 5.51 -13.23 0.50
C GLY A 46 6.59 -13.01 1.57
N SER A 47 7.54 -13.93 1.67
CA SER A 47 8.67 -13.81 2.60
C SER A 47 9.53 -12.58 2.32
N TYR A 48 9.64 -12.19 1.05
CA TYR A 48 10.38 -11.00 0.65
C TYR A 48 9.77 -9.69 1.18
N LEU A 49 8.46 -9.64 1.44
CA LEU A 49 7.82 -8.47 2.07
C LEU A 49 8.38 -8.14 3.46
N ARG A 50 8.98 -9.10 4.16
CA ARG A 50 9.62 -8.84 5.47
C ARG A 50 10.83 -7.93 5.39
N ILE A 51 11.45 -7.79 4.23
CA ILE A 51 12.72 -7.07 4.05
C ILE A 51 12.66 -6.00 2.96
N ASN A 52 11.61 -5.96 2.13
CA ASN A 52 11.55 -5.02 1.02
C ASN A 52 10.50 -3.93 1.22
N ASN A 53 10.64 -2.90 0.39
CA ASN A 53 9.67 -1.83 0.24
C ASN A 53 8.96 -1.99 -1.12
N PRO A 54 7.78 -2.62 -1.19
CA PRO A 54 7.14 -2.96 -2.44
C PRO A 54 6.62 -1.71 -3.18
N HIS A 55 6.87 -1.64 -4.47
CA HIS A 55 6.37 -0.56 -5.34
C HIS A 55 4.85 -0.36 -5.28
N LYS A 56 4.09 -1.42 -5.05
CA LYS A 56 2.62 -1.36 -4.88
C LYS A 56 2.21 -0.36 -3.78
N ALA A 57 2.94 -0.33 -2.66
CA ALA A 57 2.68 0.61 -1.58
C ALA A 57 2.87 2.06 -2.05
N SER A 58 4.00 2.33 -2.72
CA SER A 58 4.29 3.66 -3.25
C SER A 58 3.26 4.11 -4.28
N PHE A 59 2.81 3.22 -5.18
CA PHE A 59 1.78 3.56 -6.15
C PHE A 59 0.45 3.92 -5.50
N CYS A 60 0.00 3.15 -4.53
CA CYS A 60 -1.23 3.45 -3.81
C CYS A 60 -1.12 4.78 -3.04
N LEU A 61 -0.03 5.00 -2.32
CA LEU A 61 0.20 6.24 -1.57
C LEU A 61 0.33 7.45 -2.50
N ARG A 62 1.02 7.33 -3.65
CA ARG A 62 1.08 8.38 -4.69
C ARG A 62 -0.28 8.68 -5.30
N ALA A 63 -1.20 7.73 -5.31
CA ALA A 63 -2.60 7.95 -5.70
C ALA A 63 -3.45 8.55 -4.55
N GLY A 64 -2.87 8.78 -3.38
CA GLY A 64 -3.56 9.28 -2.19
C GLY A 64 -4.51 8.25 -1.57
N LEU A 65 -4.20 6.96 -1.73
CA LEU A 65 -4.95 5.86 -1.12
C LEU A 65 -4.25 5.39 0.15
N PRO A 66 -4.96 5.30 1.28
CA PRO A 66 -4.46 4.55 2.42
C PRO A 66 -4.30 3.08 2.06
N VAL A 67 -3.35 2.39 2.70
CA VAL A 67 -2.97 1.03 2.32
C VAL A 67 -3.28 0.00 3.39
N ILE A 68 -3.57 -1.21 2.93
CA ILE A 68 -3.68 -2.40 3.75
C ILE A 68 -2.42 -3.22 3.49
N VAL A 69 -1.66 -3.50 4.53
CA VAL A 69 -0.39 -4.23 4.43
C VAL A 69 -0.41 -5.47 5.32
N TRP A 70 0.42 -6.44 4.99
CA TRP A 70 0.67 -7.55 5.90
C TRP A 70 1.45 -7.05 7.12
N LYS A 71 1.05 -7.48 8.32
CA LYS A 71 1.58 -7.02 9.60
C LYS A 71 3.07 -7.33 9.79
N GLU A 72 3.55 -8.46 9.23
CA GLU A 72 4.97 -8.82 9.28
C GLU A 72 5.81 -8.21 8.14
N SER A 73 5.21 -7.36 7.30
CA SER A 73 5.98 -6.66 6.27
C SER A 73 6.89 -5.59 6.85
N ALA A 74 8.04 -5.37 6.23
CA ALA A 74 8.98 -4.31 6.64
C ALA A 74 8.33 -2.91 6.63
N MET A 75 7.30 -2.71 5.83
CA MET A 75 6.58 -1.43 5.78
C MET A 75 5.52 -1.26 6.86
N ALA A 76 5.06 -2.32 7.52
CA ALA A 76 3.94 -2.23 8.46
C ALA A 76 4.16 -1.19 9.59
N PRO A 77 5.34 -1.11 10.24
CA PRO A 77 5.61 -0.07 11.23
C PRO A 77 5.51 1.35 10.67
N PHE A 78 6.03 1.59 9.48
CA PHE A 78 5.95 2.90 8.83
C PHE A 78 4.51 3.29 8.49
N ILE A 79 3.74 2.36 7.92
CA ILE A 79 2.34 2.58 7.55
C ILE A 79 1.49 2.91 8.78
N THR A 80 1.61 2.11 9.85
CA THR A 80 0.77 2.28 11.04
C THR A 80 1.15 3.51 11.86
N SER A 81 2.45 3.78 12.06
CA SER A 81 2.90 4.94 12.84
C SER A 81 2.63 6.28 12.17
N ASN A 82 2.51 6.32 10.84
CA ASN A 82 2.18 7.52 10.08
C ASN A 82 0.70 7.61 9.68
N HIS A 83 -0.17 6.75 10.21
CA HIS A 83 -1.60 6.70 9.86
C HIS A 83 -1.86 6.59 8.35
N LEU A 84 -1.01 5.85 7.63
CA LEU A 84 -1.12 5.67 6.19
C LEU A 84 -2.02 4.48 5.81
N GLY A 85 -2.55 3.78 6.80
CA GLY A 85 -3.40 2.61 6.61
C GLY A 85 -3.36 1.65 7.77
N ILE A 86 -3.72 0.41 7.50
CA ILE A 86 -3.83 -0.67 8.49
C ILE A 86 -2.92 -1.86 8.17
N ALA A 87 -2.54 -2.58 9.21
CA ALA A 87 -1.82 -3.84 9.10
C ALA A 87 -2.68 -5.00 9.58
N VAL A 88 -2.65 -6.12 8.84
CA VAL A 88 -3.42 -7.34 9.11
C VAL A 88 -2.52 -8.57 9.10
N ASP A 89 -2.83 -9.54 9.94
CA ASP A 89 -2.16 -10.85 9.90
C ASP A 89 -2.70 -11.71 8.75
N SER A 90 -4.01 -11.61 8.49
CA SER A 90 -4.72 -12.34 7.45
C SER A 90 -5.74 -11.46 6.74
N LEU A 91 -5.97 -11.71 5.45
CA LEU A 91 -7.06 -11.05 4.70
C LEU A 91 -8.45 -11.47 5.20
N ARG A 92 -8.55 -12.54 6.00
CA ARG A 92 -9.82 -12.94 6.65
C ARG A 92 -10.30 -11.92 7.67
N GLU A 93 -9.38 -11.11 8.24
CA GLU A 93 -9.71 -10.08 9.21
C GLU A 93 -10.32 -8.82 8.57
N LEU A 94 -10.15 -8.64 7.25
CA LEU A 94 -10.52 -7.40 6.57
C LEU A 94 -11.99 -7.02 6.74
N PRO A 95 -12.97 -7.92 6.60
CA PRO A 95 -14.38 -7.53 6.73
C PRO A 95 -14.67 -6.91 8.10
N GLU A 96 -14.20 -7.52 9.17
CA GLU A 96 -14.39 -7.02 10.53
C GLU A 96 -13.61 -5.73 10.79
N LYS A 97 -12.32 -5.69 10.41
CA LYS A 97 -11.48 -4.50 10.58
C LYS A 97 -12.02 -3.30 9.82
N LEU A 98 -12.42 -3.48 8.55
CA LEU A 98 -12.94 -2.37 7.76
C LEU A 98 -14.30 -1.88 8.26
N GLN A 99 -15.17 -2.78 8.75
CA GLN A 99 -16.43 -2.39 9.39
C GLN A 99 -16.23 -1.65 10.71
N GLY A 100 -15.15 -1.95 11.42
CA GLY A 100 -14.81 -1.29 12.69
C GLY A 100 -14.19 0.10 12.53
N ILE A 101 -13.74 0.49 11.33
CA ILE A 101 -13.16 1.81 11.08
C ILE A 101 -14.26 2.85 11.02
N THR A 102 -14.21 3.83 11.90
CA THR A 102 -15.15 4.96 11.88
C THR A 102 -14.88 5.91 10.71
N PRO A 103 -15.87 6.72 10.28
CA PRO A 103 -15.65 7.76 9.27
C PRO A 103 -14.53 8.73 9.65
N GLU A 104 -14.37 9.05 10.91
CA GLU A 104 -13.33 9.94 11.45
C GLU A 104 -11.94 9.31 11.33
N GLU A 105 -11.80 8.02 11.65
CA GLU A 105 -10.55 7.26 11.47
C GLU A 105 -10.19 7.12 10.00
N TYR A 106 -11.16 6.79 9.15
CA TYR A 106 -10.91 6.75 7.70
C TYR A 106 -10.45 8.11 7.16
N ALA A 107 -11.07 9.20 7.60
CA ALA A 107 -10.68 10.55 7.23
C ALA A 107 -9.24 10.89 7.68
N LEU A 108 -8.79 10.35 8.81
CA LEU A 108 -7.40 10.48 9.26
C LEU A 108 -6.45 9.77 8.30
N TYR A 109 -6.70 8.50 7.98
CA TYR A 109 -5.90 7.75 7.00
C TYR A 109 -5.86 8.45 5.65
N LYS A 110 -6.99 8.93 5.17
CA LYS A 110 -7.08 9.61 3.88
C LYS A 110 -6.28 10.92 3.86
N ARG A 111 -6.35 11.73 4.91
CA ARG A 111 -5.54 12.96 5.03
C ARG A 111 -4.04 12.64 5.04
N ALA A 112 -3.62 11.66 5.83
CA ALA A 112 -2.22 11.24 5.89
C ALA A 112 -1.72 10.74 4.52
N ALA A 113 -2.51 9.93 3.83
CA ALA A 113 -2.20 9.46 2.48
C ALA A 113 -2.11 10.61 1.45
N MET A 114 -2.94 11.64 1.59
CA MET A 114 -2.85 12.84 0.73
C MET A 114 -1.61 13.67 1.03
N THR A 115 -1.19 13.78 2.28
CA THR A 115 0.06 14.50 2.64
C THR A 115 1.29 13.78 2.09
N ILE A 116 1.42 12.47 2.31
CA ILE A 116 2.58 11.70 1.82
C ILE A 116 2.61 11.59 0.30
N LYS A 117 1.46 11.66 -0.37
CA LYS A 117 1.36 11.72 -1.83
C LYS A 117 2.21 12.86 -2.40
N ASP A 118 2.09 14.04 -1.83
CA ASP A 118 2.81 15.22 -2.30
C ASP A 118 4.32 15.08 -2.05
N GLU A 119 4.73 14.55 -0.90
CA GLU A 119 6.12 14.24 -0.57
C GLU A 119 6.72 13.21 -1.54
N LEU A 120 5.98 12.13 -1.84
CA LEU A 120 6.42 11.08 -2.77
C LEU A 120 6.56 11.62 -4.20
N ASN A 121 5.61 12.44 -4.66
CA ASN A 121 5.63 13.03 -5.99
C ASN A 121 6.75 14.06 -6.16
N ASP A 122 7.11 14.77 -5.09
CA ASP A 122 8.24 15.73 -5.08
C ASP A 122 9.61 15.03 -4.89
N GLY A 123 9.65 13.74 -4.65
CA GLY A 123 10.88 12.96 -4.43
C GLY A 123 11.56 13.27 -3.09
N HIS A 124 10.80 13.72 -2.09
CA HIS A 124 11.28 14.11 -0.76
C HIS A 124 12.22 13.08 -0.13
N TYR A 125 11.82 11.82 -0.12
CA TYR A 125 12.61 10.74 0.50
C TYR A 125 13.94 10.50 -0.20
N PHE A 126 13.96 10.57 -1.53
CA PHE A 126 15.20 10.45 -2.32
C PHE A 126 16.13 11.65 -2.07
N LYS A 127 15.58 12.86 -2.14
CA LYS A 127 16.35 14.09 -1.89
C LYS A 127 16.98 14.07 -0.48
N THR A 128 16.18 13.72 0.53
CA THR A 128 16.64 13.62 1.92
C THR A 128 17.75 12.57 2.11
N ALA A 129 17.60 11.40 1.48
CA ALA A 129 18.62 10.36 1.55
C ALA A 129 19.91 10.78 0.86
N PHE A 130 19.81 11.42 -0.31
CA PHE A 130 20.94 11.93 -1.06
C PHE A 130 21.71 13.02 -0.28
N GLU A 131 20.99 14.00 0.27
CA GLU A 131 21.59 15.06 1.08
C GLU A 131 22.33 14.51 2.29
N LYS A 132 21.74 13.53 3.00
CA LYS A 132 22.41 12.84 4.12
C LYS A 132 23.67 12.08 3.67
N ALA A 133 23.63 11.42 2.52
CA ALA A 133 24.81 10.72 2.00
C ALA A 133 25.93 11.69 1.65
N VAL A 134 25.62 12.83 1.05
CA VAL A 134 26.62 13.87 0.72
C VAL A 134 27.27 14.47 1.99
N GLN A 135 26.53 14.61 3.08
CA GLN A 135 27.06 15.11 4.36
C GLN A 135 28.05 14.14 5.03
N LEU A 136 28.10 12.88 4.62
CA LEU A 136 29.00 11.86 5.16
C LEU A 136 30.32 11.74 4.36
N LEU A 137 30.45 12.46 3.25
CA LEU A 137 31.64 12.53 2.42
C LEU A 137 32.56 13.68 2.86
#